data_48f8d23a896c1b2f00b697ecafbc492d
#
_entry.id   48f8d23a896c1b2f00b697ecafbc492d
#
_cell.length_a   1.000
_cell.length_b   1.000
_cell.length_c   1.000
_cell.angle_alpha   90.00
_cell.angle_beta   90.00
_cell.angle_gamma   90.00
#
_symmetry.space_group_name_H-M   'P 1'
#
loop_
_entity.id
_entity.type
_entity.pdbx_description
1 polymer ?
#
loop_
_entity_poly.entity_id
_entity_poly.type
_entity_poly.pdbx_seq_one_letter_code
_entity_poly.pdbx_strand_id
1 'polypeptide(L)'
;MSGRPVTVDAVVIGGGHNGLVAAAYLARAGLRVRLLERLGQVGGAAVSAHAFDGVGVRVSRYSYLVSLLPPRIIDDLGARVRLARRRFSSYTPDPATGGARGLLIGAPGNPFAAVGADGDAPGFAGFYQRCRLVTERLWPTLLEPLR
;
A
#
# COMPACT_ATOMS: atom_id res chain seq x y z
N MET A 1 -28.42 -23.99 -22.84
CA MET A 1 -27.59 -24.79 -21.91
C MET A 1 -27.94 -24.33 -20.51
N SER A 2 -28.82 -25.10 -19.83
CA SER A 2 -29.21 -24.82 -18.44
C SER A 2 -28.08 -25.28 -17.50
N GLY A 3 -27.19 -24.36 -17.15
CA GLY A 3 -26.18 -24.64 -16.14
C GLY A 3 -26.83 -24.80 -14.78
N ARG A 4 -26.57 -25.91 -14.08
CA ARG A 4 -26.97 -26.09 -12.68
C ARG A 4 -26.56 -24.85 -11.88
N PRO A 5 -27.43 -24.31 -11.01
CA PRO A 5 -27.08 -23.21 -10.14
C PRO A 5 -25.84 -23.57 -9.30
N VAL A 6 -24.76 -22.82 -9.42
CA VAL A 6 -23.57 -23.03 -8.60
C VAL A 6 -23.86 -22.43 -7.23
N THR A 7 -24.14 -23.29 -6.27
CA THR A 7 -24.33 -22.86 -4.87
C THR A 7 -22.97 -22.47 -4.27
N VAL A 8 -22.89 -21.28 -3.68
CA VAL A 8 -21.73 -20.78 -2.96
C VAL A 8 -22.12 -20.48 -1.51
N ASP A 9 -21.14 -20.54 -0.61
CA ASP A 9 -21.36 -20.29 0.81
C ASP A 9 -21.16 -18.80 1.13
N ALA A 10 -20.35 -18.10 0.31
CA ALA A 10 -20.10 -16.67 0.45
C ALA A 10 -19.92 -15.99 -0.92
N VAL A 11 -20.37 -14.73 -1.01
CA VAL A 11 -20.12 -13.85 -2.14
C VAL A 11 -19.38 -12.62 -1.64
N VAL A 12 -18.22 -12.33 -2.24
CA VAL A 12 -17.44 -11.13 -1.99
C VAL A 12 -17.60 -10.18 -3.16
N ILE A 13 -18.07 -8.97 -2.90
CA ILE A 13 -18.28 -7.94 -3.91
C ILE A 13 -17.10 -6.97 -3.89
N GLY A 14 -16.40 -6.87 -5.01
CA GLY A 14 -15.19 -6.06 -5.20
C GLY A 14 -13.90 -6.88 -5.08
N GLY A 15 -13.17 -6.94 -6.19
CA GLY A 15 -11.87 -7.63 -6.30
C GLY A 15 -10.67 -6.75 -5.99
N GLY A 16 -10.82 -5.74 -5.13
CA GLY A 16 -9.71 -4.99 -4.57
C GLY A 16 -8.90 -5.81 -3.57
N HIS A 17 -7.78 -5.28 -3.07
CA HIS A 17 -6.88 -6.02 -2.17
C HIS A 17 -7.59 -6.56 -0.91
N ASN A 18 -8.50 -5.80 -0.30
CA ASN A 18 -9.27 -6.25 0.86
C ASN A 18 -10.23 -7.39 0.51
N GLY A 19 -10.97 -7.26 -0.62
CA GLY A 19 -11.87 -8.31 -1.08
C GLY A 19 -11.14 -9.61 -1.44
N LEU A 20 -9.97 -9.50 -2.06
CA LEU A 20 -9.13 -10.65 -2.38
C LEU A 20 -8.63 -11.36 -1.12
N VAL A 21 -8.17 -10.60 -0.12
CA VAL A 21 -7.73 -11.16 1.17
C VAL A 21 -8.89 -11.83 1.89
N ALA A 22 -10.05 -11.18 1.98
CA ALA A 22 -11.24 -11.75 2.62
C ALA A 22 -11.70 -13.05 1.92
N ALA A 23 -11.77 -13.04 0.59
CA ALA A 23 -12.12 -14.22 -0.19
C ALA A 23 -11.14 -15.39 0.03
N ALA A 24 -9.83 -15.07 0.10
CA ALA A 24 -8.80 -16.08 0.34
C ALA A 24 -8.92 -16.71 1.74
N TYR A 25 -9.15 -15.92 2.79
CA TYR A 25 -9.36 -16.45 4.14
C TYR A 25 -10.63 -17.32 4.22
N LEU A 26 -11.74 -16.87 3.62
CA LEU A 26 -12.98 -17.67 3.58
C LEU A 26 -12.77 -18.99 2.84
N ALA A 27 -12.08 -18.96 1.71
CA ALA A 27 -11.76 -20.18 0.96
C ALA A 27 -10.84 -21.13 1.74
N ARG A 28 -9.84 -20.59 2.47
CA ARG A 28 -9.00 -21.40 3.37
C ARG A 28 -9.78 -22.05 4.51
N ALA A 29 -10.84 -21.39 4.97
CA ALA A 29 -11.77 -21.94 5.96
C ALA A 29 -12.70 -23.02 5.38
N GLY A 30 -12.52 -23.40 4.11
CA GLY A 30 -13.29 -24.46 3.44
C GLY A 30 -14.59 -24.00 2.79
N LEU A 31 -14.87 -22.68 2.76
CA LEU A 31 -16.06 -22.13 2.14
C LEU A 31 -15.91 -22.03 0.61
N ARG A 32 -17.00 -22.28 -0.10
CA ARG A 32 -17.09 -22.03 -1.54
C ARG A 32 -17.36 -20.56 -1.75
N VAL A 33 -16.35 -19.82 -2.19
CA VAL A 33 -16.41 -18.37 -2.31
C VAL A 33 -16.54 -17.96 -3.77
N ARG A 34 -17.43 -17.01 -4.05
CA ARG A 34 -17.49 -16.29 -5.33
C ARG A 34 -17.11 -14.83 -5.12
N LEU A 35 -16.07 -14.38 -5.82
CA LEU A 35 -15.70 -12.97 -5.87
C LEU A 35 -16.25 -12.37 -7.16
N LEU A 36 -16.91 -11.23 -7.04
CA LEU A 36 -17.45 -10.44 -8.15
C LEU A 36 -16.69 -9.13 -8.26
N GLU A 37 -16.12 -8.89 -9.42
CA GLU A 37 -15.45 -7.63 -9.75
C GLU A 37 -16.12 -7.01 -10.98
N ARG A 38 -16.41 -5.70 -10.90
CA ARG A 38 -17.06 -4.96 -11.99
C ARG A 38 -16.13 -4.72 -13.17
N LEU A 39 -14.84 -4.54 -12.91
CA LEU A 39 -13.84 -4.27 -13.94
C LEU A 39 -13.29 -5.59 -14.52
N GLY A 40 -12.68 -5.52 -15.69
CA GLY A 40 -12.06 -6.66 -16.35
C GLY A 40 -10.80 -7.21 -15.64
N GLN A 41 -10.39 -6.61 -14.53
CA GLN A 41 -9.24 -7.06 -13.74
C GLN A 41 -9.47 -6.82 -12.26
N VAL A 42 -8.91 -7.69 -11.43
CA VAL A 42 -8.87 -7.54 -9.98
C VAL A 42 -7.68 -6.68 -9.54
N GLY A 43 -7.68 -6.23 -8.28
CA GLY A 43 -6.58 -5.47 -7.66
C GLY A 43 -7.02 -4.13 -7.08
N GLY A 44 -8.09 -3.53 -7.59
CA GLY A 44 -8.61 -2.24 -7.10
C GLY A 44 -7.55 -1.14 -7.18
N ALA A 45 -7.19 -0.54 -6.03
CA ALA A 45 -6.14 0.48 -5.95
C ALA A 45 -4.71 -0.08 -6.05
N ALA A 46 -4.52 -1.40 -5.99
CA ALA A 46 -3.20 -2.04 -6.05
C ALA A 46 -2.83 -2.51 -7.48
N VAL A 47 -3.31 -1.79 -8.50
CA VAL A 47 -3.02 -2.13 -9.90
C VAL A 47 -1.89 -1.31 -10.47
N SER A 48 -1.11 -1.94 -11.36
CA SER A 48 -0.10 -1.26 -12.17
C SER A 48 -0.58 -1.14 -13.62
N ALA A 49 -0.32 -0.01 -14.24
CA ALA A 49 -0.69 0.29 -15.61
C ALA A 49 0.48 0.93 -16.37
N HIS A 50 0.45 0.87 -17.69
CA HIS A 50 1.31 1.68 -18.55
C HIS A 50 0.85 3.14 -18.41
N ALA A 51 1.74 4.01 -17.92
CA ALA A 51 1.45 5.42 -17.67
C ALA A 51 1.82 6.33 -18.85
N PHE A 52 2.69 5.84 -19.74
CA PHE A 52 3.23 6.61 -20.85
C PHE A 52 3.16 5.79 -22.15
N ASP A 53 2.65 6.41 -23.21
CA ASP A 53 2.58 5.77 -24.51
C ASP A 53 3.99 5.50 -25.06
N GLY A 54 4.17 4.31 -25.63
CA GLY A 54 5.46 3.89 -26.21
C GLY A 54 6.53 3.48 -25.20
N VAL A 55 6.26 3.60 -23.89
CA VAL A 55 7.19 3.20 -22.84
C VAL A 55 6.74 1.89 -22.21
N GLY A 56 7.56 0.83 -22.33
CA GLY A 56 7.27 -0.52 -21.83
C GLY A 56 7.33 -0.69 -20.30
N VAL A 57 7.14 0.39 -19.53
CA VAL A 57 7.18 0.38 -18.07
C VAL A 57 5.78 0.47 -17.47
N ARG A 58 5.49 -0.40 -16.52
CA ARG A 58 4.27 -0.35 -15.72
C ARG A 58 4.57 0.29 -14.36
N VAL A 59 3.76 1.27 -13.98
CA VAL A 59 3.85 1.92 -12.67
C VAL A 59 2.57 1.68 -11.88
N SER A 60 2.67 1.68 -10.56
CA SER A 60 1.49 1.59 -9.71
C SER A 60 0.62 2.82 -9.93
N ARG A 61 -0.67 2.60 -10.18
CA ARG A 61 -1.60 3.67 -10.53
C ARG A 61 -1.99 4.53 -9.34
N TYR A 62 -2.12 3.93 -8.14
CA TYR A 62 -2.64 4.60 -6.96
C TYR A 62 -1.77 4.39 -5.72
N SER A 63 -1.01 3.29 -5.66
CA SER A 63 -0.24 2.90 -4.48
C SER A 63 1.25 3.02 -4.75
N TYR A 64 1.93 3.90 -4.05
CA TYR A 64 3.38 4.12 -4.24
C TYR A 64 4.24 3.29 -3.28
N LEU A 65 3.65 2.65 -2.29
CA LEU A 65 4.36 1.73 -1.40
C LEU A 65 3.42 0.71 -0.74
N VAL A 66 4.02 -0.38 -0.27
CA VAL A 66 3.35 -1.39 0.56
C VAL A 66 3.74 -1.12 2.01
N SER A 67 2.85 -0.47 2.76
CA SER A 67 3.10 -0.07 4.16
C SER A 67 2.13 -0.69 5.16
N LEU A 68 0.92 -1.04 4.72
CA LEU A 68 -0.16 -1.48 5.59
C LEU A 68 -0.58 -2.94 5.37
N LEU A 69 0.22 -3.74 4.67
CA LEU A 69 -0.02 -5.17 4.54
C LEU A 69 0.71 -5.89 5.69
N PRO A 70 0.00 -6.40 6.71
CA PRO A 70 0.63 -7.11 7.81
C PRO A 70 1.34 -8.37 7.33
N PRO A 71 2.57 -8.66 7.81
CA PRO A 71 3.30 -9.88 7.47
C PRO A 71 2.48 -11.15 7.68
N ARG A 72 1.68 -11.20 8.75
CA ARG A 72 0.80 -12.32 9.06
C ARG A 72 -0.14 -12.68 7.90
N ILE A 73 -0.69 -11.69 7.19
CA ILE A 73 -1.56 -11.96 6.03
C ILE A 73 -0.76 -12.62 4.89
N ILE A 74 0.48 -12.16 4.68
CA ILE A 74 1.38 -12.74 3.67
C ILE A 74 1.65 -14.21 4.02
N ASP A 75 2.00 -14.48 5.27
CA ASP A 75 2.36 -15.80 5.78
C ASP A 75 1.15 -16.74 5.77
N ASP A 76 0.01 -16.29 6.32
CA ASP A 76 -1.23 -17.07 6.39
C ASP A 76 -1.71 -17.49 4.99
N LEU A 77 -1.61 -16.61 4.01
CA LEU A 77 -2.07 -16.88 2.64
C LEU A 77 -1.01 -17.52 1.74
N GLY A 78 0.22 -17.67 2.22
CA GLY A 78 1.34 -18.18 1.42
C GLY A 78 1.66 -17.27 0.22
N ALA A 79 1.41 -15.97 0.35
CA ALA A 79 1.57 -15.03 -0.74
C ALA A 79 3.06 -14.74 -1.00
N ARG A 80 3.48 -14.82 -2.27
CA ARG A 80 4.86 -14.51 -2.66
C ARG A 80 4.98 -13.02 -2.96
N VAL A 81 5.33 -12.24 -1.94
CA VAL A 81 5.54 -10.78 -2.08
C VAL A 81 7.03 -10.48 -1.99
N ARG A 82 7.58 -9.91 -3.05
CA ARG A 82 8.96 -9.44 -3.07
C ARG A 82 8.98 -7.94 -2.87
N LEU A 83 9.46 -7.50 -1.70
CA LEU A 83 9.56 -6.09 -1.34
C LEU A 83 11.00 -5.61 -1.50
N ALA A 84 11.18 -4.41 -2.03
CA ALA A 84 12.45 -3.71 -2.06
C ALA A 84 12.40 -2.51 -1.10
N ARG A 85 13.43 -2.35 -0.27
CA ARG A 85 13.57 -1.19 0.61
C ARG A 85 13.93 0.03 -0.24
N ARG A 86 13.21 1.12 -0.06
CA ARG A 86 13.56 2.40 -0.68
C ARG A 86 14.79 3.00 0.01
N ARG A 87 15.66 3.59 -0.78
CA ARG A 87 16.83 4.33 -0.28
C ARG A 87 16.41 5.66 0.38
N PHE A 88 15.43 6.33 -0.22
CA PHE A 88 14.91 7.61 0.25
C PHE A 88 13.41 7.49 0.55
N SER A 89 12.93 8.28 1.51
CA SER A 89 11.53 8.27 1.90
C SER A 89 10.66 9.04 0.90
N SER A 90 11.01 10.29 0.63
CA SER A 90 10.28 11.15 -0.31
C SER A 90 11.20 12.25 -0.85
N TYR A 91 10.83 12.79 -2.00
CA TYR A 91 11.40 14.00 -2.57
C TYR A 91 10.27 14.99 -2.87
N THR A 92 10.41 16.21 -2.36
CA THR A 92 9.49 17.31 -2.64
C THR A 92 10.27 18.38 -3.36
N PRO A 93 10.03 18.61 -4.66
CA PRO A 93 10.71 19.66 -5.41
C PRO A 93 10.35 21.06 -4.89
N ASP A 94 11.31 21.96 -4.86
CA ASP A 94 11.11 23.37 -4.50
C ASP A 94 10.62 24.14 -5.74
N PRO A 95 9.38 24.66 -5.74
CA PRO A 95 8.82 25.38 -6.87
C PRO A 95 9.59 26.66 -7.20
N ALA A 96 10.19 27.32 -6.19
CA ALA A 96 10.94 28.57 -6.37
C ALA A 96 12.19 28.38 -7.23
N THR A 97 12.68 27.15 -7.36
CA THR A 97 13.85 26.81 -8.17
C THR A 97 13.48 26.05 -9.46
N GLY A 98 12.19 26.01 -9.81
CA GLY A 98 11.71 25.18 -10.92
C GLY A 98 11.95 23.68 -10.70
N GLY A 99 12.13 23.27 -9.45
CA GLY A 99 12.42 21.88 -9.09
C GLY A 99 13.90 21.48 -9.16
N ALA A 100 14.80 22.41 -9.44
CA ALA A 100 16.25 22.15 -9.46
C ALA A 100 16.81 21.78 -8.08
N ARG A 101 16.16 22.24 -7.02
CA ARG A 101 16.39 21.83 -5.62
C ARG A 101 15.11 21.29 -5.02
N GLY A 102 15.23 20.63 -3.88
CA GLY A 102 14.08 20.09 -3.17
C GLY A 102 14.46 19.39 -1.87
N LEU A 103 13.45 19.04 -1.10
CA LEU A 103 13.57 18.34 0.17
C LEU A 103 13.61 16.82 -0.08
N LEU A 104 14.76 16.19 0.15
CA LEU A 104 14.97 14.75 0.03
C LEU A 104 15.02 14.10 1.41
N ILE A 105 13.90 13.55 1.87
CA ILE A 105 13.82 12.87 3.17
C ILE A 105 14.50 11.51 3.11
N GLY A 106 15.44 11.30 4.04
CA GLY A 106 16.28 10.09 4.13
C GLY A 106 17.67 10.28 3.53
N ALA A 107 17.99 11.46 3.01
CA ALA A 107 19.37 11.84 2.69
C ALA A 107 20.21 12.01 3.97
N PRO A 108 21.52 11.74 3.91
CA PRO A 108 22.44 12.07 5.00
C PRO A 108 22.43 13.58 5.32
N GLY A 109 22.68 13.93 6.58
CA GLY A 109 22.71 15.31 7.03
C GLY A 109 21.34 15.93 7.27
N ASN A 110 21.25 17.26 7.13
CA ASN A 110 20.01 18.01 7.27
C ASN A 110 19.39 18.28 5.89
N PRO A 111 18.38 17.49 5.46
CA PRO A 111 17.77 17.69 4.14
C PRO A 111 16.99 19.00 4.03
N PHE A 112 16.60 19.62 5.15
CA PHE A 112 15.87 20.91 5.18
C PHE A 112 16.73 22.08 4.75
N ALA A 113 18.06 21.98 4.90
CA ALA A 113 18.99 23.00 4.44
C ALA A 113 18.89 23.24 2.92
N ALA A 114 18.59 22.20 2.15
CA ALA A 114 18.45 22.31 0.70
C ALA A 114 17.31 23.24 0.23
N VAL A 115 16.35 23.51 1.12
CA VAL A 115 15.18 24.38 0.86
C VAL A 115 15.14 25.60 1.80
N GLY A 116 16.24 25.87 2.53
CA GLY A 116 16.34 27.03 3.44
C GLY A 116 15.49 26.91 4.72
N ALA A 117 15.14 25.68 5.13
CA ALA A 117 14.28 25.40 6.28
C ALA A 117 15.03 24.61 7.38
N ASP A 118 16.29 24.98 7.63
CA ASP A 118 17.18 24.28 8.58
C ASP A 118 16.56 24.10 9.98
N GLY A 119 15.82 25.12 10.44
CA GLY A 119 15.17 25.11 11.74
C GLY A 119 14.04 24.11 11.91
N ASP A 120 13.52 23.55 10.82
CA ASP A 120 12.38 22.61 10.85
C ASP A 120 12.80 21.16 11.17
N ALA A 121 14.07 20.84 11.00
CA ALA A 121 14.57 19.48 11.21
C ALA A 121 14.26 18.90 12.61
N PRO A 122 14.44 19.61 13.74
CA PRO A 122 14.09 19.09 15.05
C PRO A 122 12.57 18.86 15.23
N GLY A 123 11.75 19.78 14.70
CA GLY A 123 10.29 19.66 14.70
C GLY A 123 9.81 18.45 13.93
N PHE A 124 10.36 18.22 12.76
CA PHE A 124 10.11 17.05 11.93
C PHE A 124 10.49 15.74 12.63
N ALA A 125 11.68 15.69 13.22
CA ALA A 125 12.13 14.52 14.00
C ALA A 125 11.18 14.22 15.18
N GLY A 126 10.79 15.25 15.94
CA GLY A 126 9.84 15.13 17.04
C GLY A 126 8.45 14.65 16.58
N PHE A 127 7.97 15.12 15.42
CA PHE A 127 6.73 14.65 14.84
C PHE A 127 6.80 13.14 14.51
N TYR A 128 7.85 12.71 13.81
CA TYR A 128 8.02 11.29 13.47
C TYR A 128 8.16 10.40 14.71
N GLN A 129 8.83 10.88 15.77
CA GLN A 129 8.92 10.15 17.04
C GLN A 129 7.54 9.93 17.65
N ARG A 130 6.68 10.96 17.67
CA ARG A 130 5.29 10.83 18.15
C ARG A 130 4.47 9.86 17.29
N CYS A 131 4.58 9.97 15.98
CA CYS A 131 3.92 9.03 15.06
C CYS A 131 4.35 7.59 15.33
N ARG A 132 5.64 7.35 15.56
CA ARG A 132 6.15 6.02 15.88
C ARG A 132 5.54 5.45 17.16
N LEU A 133 5.50 6.23 18.26
CA LEU A 133 4.89 5.81 19.52
C LEU A 133 3.41 5.43 19.38
N VAL A 134 2.66 6.18 18.56
CA VAL A 134 1.26 5.87 18.25
C VAL A 134 1.17 4.58 17.43
N THR A 135 1.99 4.47 16.39
CA THR A 135 2.00 3.30 15.51
C THR A 135 2.37 2.02 16.28
N GLU A 136 3.37 2.06 17.14
CA GLU A 136 3.79 0.91 17.97
C GLU A 136 2.64 0.35 18.84
N ARG A 137 1.71 1.22 19.26
CA ARG A 137 0.53 0.80 20.04
C ARG A 137 -0.64 0.35 19.17
N LEU A 138 -0.84 0.97 18.04
CA LEU A 138 -1.97 0.66 17.15
C LEU A 138 -1.70 -0.54 16.24
N TRP A 139 -0.45 -0.73 15.80
CA TRP A 139 -0.11 -1.78 14.86
C TRP A 139 -0.55 -3.19 15.30
N PRO A 140 -0.37 -3.61 16.55
CA PRO A 140 -0.82 -4.93 17.00
C PRO A 140 -2.33 -5.15 16.90
N THR A 141 -3.13 -4.06 16.95
CA THR A 141 -4.59 -4.14 16.94
C THR A 141 -5.21 -4.23 15.54
N LEU A 142 -4.43 -4.02 14.48
CA LEU A 142 -4.93 -3.98 13.10
C LEU A 142 -5.62 -5.28 12.64
N LEU A 143 -5.28 -6.41 13.23
CA LEU A 143 -5.83 -7.73 12.89
C LEU A 143 -6.76 -8.26 14.00
N GLU A 144 -7.07 -7.48 15.01
CA GLU A 144 -8.02 -7.86 16.04
C GLU A 144 -9.46 -7.51 15.62
N PRO A 145 -10.44 -8.33 16.03
CA PRO A 145 -11.85 -8.00 15.82
C PRO A 145 -12.20 -6.68 16.49
N LEU A 146 -13.01 -5.87 15.82
CA LEU A 146 -13.62 -4.70 16.45
C LEU A 146 -14.51 -5.14 17.61
N ARG A 147 -14.29 -4.59 18.78
CA ARG A 147 -15.09 -4.84 19.99
C ARG A 147 -15.98 -3.65 20.28
#